data_4c3657357e3489d0cb5a5a83d1a7bfcc
#
_entry.id   4c3657357e3489d0cb5a5a83d1a7bfcc
#
_cell.length_a   1.000
_cell.length_b   1.000
_cell.length_c   1.000
_cell.angle_alpha   90.00
_cell.angle_beta   90.00
_cell.angle_gamma   90.00
#
_symmetry.space_group_name_H-M   'P 1'
#
loop_
_entity.id
_entity.type
_entity.pdbx_description
1 polymer ?
#
loop_
_entity_poly.entity_id
_entity_poly.type
_entity_poly.pdbx_seq_one_letter_code
_entity_poly.pdbx_strand_id
1 'polypeptide(L)'
;YKRQLKMKRENVIRKSAEELSLKNDLLRRLIRELVTTGEKNEPLKIYADNKESYFQASYIPIENAAAEEGEARNLGDVILLKNITEFKELDSAKTTFISTISHELKTPISAIMMSLQLLEDKRVGSLNGEQEQLSKNIRDNSQRLLDITGELLNMTQVEAGKLQMMPKITKPIELIEYAIKANQVQADKFNIQIEVDYPQEKIPKLFVDSEKIAWVLTNLLSNAIRYSKENGRVVIGVRHKKEYIELYVQDFGKGIDPRYHQSIFDRYFRVPGTKVQGSGLGLSISKDFVEAHGGTLTVQSLSLIHISEP
;
A
#
# COMPACT_ATOMS: atom_id res chain seq x y z
N TYR A 1 7.47 -33.44 15.25
CA TYR A 1 8.32 -33.71 14.07
C TYR A 1 8.02 -35.07 13.40
N LYS A 2 7.90 -36.19 14.14
CA LYS A 2 7.61 -37.51 13.57
C LYS A 2 6.28 -37.62 12.81
N ARG A 3 5.26 -36.85 13.19
CA ARG A 3 3.93 -36.90 12.56
C ARG A 3 3.88 -36.20 11.19
N GLN A 4 4.65 -35.15 11.00
CA GLN A 4 4.61 -34.32 9.79
C GLN A 4 5.43 -34.92 8.64
N LEU A 5 6.62 -35.45 8.95
CA LEU A 5 7.46 -36.10 7.95
C LEU A 5 7.02 -37.54 7.61
N LYS A 6 6.15 -38.16 8.41
CA LYS A 6 5.72 -39.56 8.30
C LYS A 6 6.90 -40.54 8.14
N MET A 7 8.09 -40.16 8.61
CA MET A 7 9.33 -40.95 8.52
C MET A 7 9.86 -41.28 9.90
N LYS A 8 10.34 -42.52 10.07
CA LYS A 8 11.06 -42.93 11.29
C LYS A 8 12.47 -42.34 11.25
N ARG A 9 13.01 -41.98 12.43
CA ARG A 9 14.37 -41.43 12.61
C ARG A 9 15.44 -42.30 11.94
N GLU A 10 15.31 -43.60 12.05
CA GLU A 10 16.21 -44.62 11.49
C GLU A 10 16.29 -44.54 9.96
N ASN A 11 15.21 -44.13 9.28
CA ASN A 11 15.14 -44.01 7.83
C ASN A 11 15.71 -42.68 7.29
N VAL A 12 16.11 -41.77 8.17
CA VAL A 12 16.62 -40.43 7.83
C VAL A 12 18.12 -40.30 8.14
N ILE A 13 18.58 -40.95 9.21
CA ILE A 13 19.98 -40.84 9.65
C ILE A 13 20.90 -41.50 8.60
N ARG A 14 22.00 -40.81 8.29
CA ARG A 14 23.06 -41.23 7.32
C ARG A 14 22.58 -41.35 5.86
N LYS A 15 21.47 -40.73 5.51
CA LYS A 15 21.02 -40.63 4.12
C LYS A 15 21.30 -39.24 3.57
N SER A 16 21.63 -39.17 2.27
CA SER A 16 21.86 -37.88 1.62
C SER A 16 20.54 -37.09 1.50
N ALA A 17 20.65 -35.74 1.42
CA ALA A 17 19.52 -34.87 1.19
C ALA A 17 18.76 -35.21 -0.10
N GLU A 18 19.50 -35.61 -1.15
CA GLU A 18 18.94 -36.05 -2.43
C GLU A 18 18.10 -37.33 -2.26
N GLU A 19 18.60 -38.34 -1.56
CA GLU A 19 17.89 -39.61 -1.33
C GLU A 19 16.61 -39.38 -0.49
N LEU A 20 16.63 -38.44 0.46
CA LEU A 20 15.49 -38.08 1.28
C LEU A 20 14.45 -37.25 0.47
N SER A 21 14.90 -36.41 -0.44
CA SER A 21 14.03 -35.62 -1.31
C SER A 21 13.20 -36.48 -2.26
N LEU A 22 13.70 -37.63 -2.65
CA LEU A 22 12.96 -38.59 -3.49
C LEU A 22 11.81 -39.30 -2.77
N LYS A 23 11.88 -39.36 -1.44
CA LYS A 23 10.91 -40.10 -0.61
C LYS A 23 9.84 -39.23 0.06
N ASN A 24 10.03 -37.94 0.09
CA ASN A 24 9.12 -37.03 0.79
C ASN A 24 9.07 -35.67 0.10
N ASP A 25 7.88 -35.29 -0.37
CA ASP A 25 7.67 -34.05 -1.11
C ASP A 25 7.95 -32.79 -0.27
N LEU A 26 7.70 -32.84 1.06
CA LEU A 26 8.03 -31.75 1.96
C LEU A 26 9.56 -31.54 2.05
N LEU A 27 10.31 -32.65 2.24
CA LEU A 27 11.77 -32.58 2.26
C LEU A 27 12.34 -32.14 0.90
N ARG A 28 11.75 -32.60 -0.20
CA ARG A 28 12.14 -32.13 -1.53
C ARG A 28 11.99 -30.62 -1.68
N ARG A 29 10.87 -30.06 -1.22
CA ARG A 29 10.61 -28.63 -1.26
C ARG A 29 11.60 -27.86 -0.37
N LEU A 30 11.80 -28.30 0.87
CA LEU A 30 12.75 -27.69 1.81
C LEU A 30 14.19 -27.70 1.30
N ILE A 31 14.65 -28.82 0.73
CA ILE A 31 15.99 -28.94 0.20
C ILE A 31 16.17 -28.08 -1.05
N ARG A 32 15.15 -28.00 -1.91
CA ARG A 32 15.18 -27.13 -3.08
C ARG A 32 15.26 -25.64 -2.69
N GLU A 33 14.52 -25.22 -1.66
CA GLU A 33 14.57 -23.86 -1.15
C GLU A 33 15.93 -23.52 -0.50
N LEU A 34 16.62 -24.52 0.07
CA LEU A 34 17.98 -24.39 0.61
C LEU A 34 19.02 -24.06 -0.47
N VAL A 35 18.84 -24.59 -1.68
CA VAL A 35 19.75 -24.39 -2.85
C VAL A 35 19.48 -23.05 -3.53
N THR A 36 18.26 -22.53 -3.49
CA THR A 36 17.86 -21.23 -4.06
C THR A 36 18.00 -20.11 -3.04
N THR A 37 19.20 -19.87 -2.56
CA THR A 37 19.53 -18.77 -1.64
C THR A 37 19.23 -17.41 -2.27
N GLY A 38 18.20 -16.72 -1.81
CA GLY A 38 17.97 -15.31 -2.14
C GLY A 38 16.53 -14.85 -2.32
N GLU A 39 15.56 -15.73 -2.45
CA GLU A 39 14.17 -15.34 -2.66
C GLU A 39 13.29 -15.58 -1.42
N LYS A 40 12.31 -14.68 -1.24
CA LYS A 40 11.36 -14.64 -0.13
C LYS A 40 10.91 -16.04 0.29
N ASN A 41 11.22 -16.42 1.53
CA ASN A 41 10.71 -17.63 2.17
C ASN A 41 9.19 -17.56 2.30
N GLU A 42 8.48 -18.02 1.28
CA GLU A 42 7.03 -18.16 1.37
C GLU A 42 6.67 -19.23 2.41
N PRO A 43 5.64 -18.99 3.24
CA PRO A 43 5.19 -19.98 4.20
C PRO A 43 4.81 -21.30 3.53
N LEU A 44 5.33 -22.39 4.06
CA LEU A 44 4.99 -23.74 3.61
C LEU A 44 3.60 -24.12 4.11
N LYS A 45 2.70 -24.43 3.19
CA LYS A 45 1.37 -24.94 3.48
C LYS A 45 1.43 -26.46 3.58
N ILE A 46 1.14 -27.00 4.75
CA ILE A 46 1.16 -28.43 5.02
C ILE A 46 -0.24 -28.88 5.46
N TYR A 47 -0.77 -29.88 4.82
CA TYR A 47 -2.03 -30.50 5.19
C TYR A 47 -1.74 -31.69 6.11
N ALA A 48 -2.03 -31.55 7.41
CA ALA A 48 -1.83 -32.59 8.41
C ALA A 48 -3.03 -32.67 9.36
N ASP A 49 -3.44 -33.88 9.72
CA ASP A 49 -4.56 -34.16 10.64
C ASP A 49 -5.88 -33.47 10.25
N ASN A 50 -6.19 -33.47 8.94
CA ASN A 50 -7.35 -32.78 8.35
C ASN A 50 -7.40 -31.25 8.58
N LYS A 51 -6.26 -30.65 8.96
CA LYS A 51 -6.09 -29.22 9.11
C LYS A 51 -4.98 -28.70 8.23
N GLU A 52 -5.22 -27.56 7.65
CA GLU A 52 -4.23 -26.77 6.96
C GLU A 52 -3.36 -26.06 7.98
N SER A 53 -2.04 -26.22 7.89
CA SER A 53 -1.08 -25.60 8.79
C SER A 53 0.01 -24.89 8.01
N TYR A 54 0.42 -23.73 8.48
CA TYR A 54 1.43 -22.88 7.85
C TYR A 54 2.73 -22.93 8.64
N PHE A 55 3.84 -23.17 7.94
CA PHE A 55 5.17 -23.22 8.56
C PHE A 55 6.12 -22.28 7.82
N GLN A 56 6.91 -21.57 8.58
CA GLN A 56 8.02 -20.79 8.05
C GLN A 56 9.31 -21.58 8.22
N ALA A 57 10.04 -21.79 7.14
CA ALA A 57 11.34 -22.41 7.16
C ALA A 57 12.43 -21.34 7.36
N SER A 58 13.42 -21.62 8.20
CA SER A 58 14.63 -20.83 8.34
C SER A 58 15.83 -21.76 8.18
N TYR A 59 16.83 -21.33 7.44
CA TYR A 59 18.04 -22.08 7.13
C TYR A 59 19.19 -21.47 7.90
N ILE A 60 19.91 -22.29 8.67
CA ILE A 60 21.03 -21.85 9.50
C ILE A 60 22.24 -22.70 9.12
N PRO A 61 23.27 -22.14 8.44
CA PRO A 61 24.49 -22.86 8.14
C PRO A 61 25.26 -23.15 9.43
N ILE A 62 25.83 -24.34 9.55
CA ILE A 62 26.73 -24.70 10.64
C ILE A 62 28.15 -24.60 10.12
N GLU A 63 28.89 -23.61 10.62
CA GLU A 63 30.28 -23.38 10.29
C GLU A 63 31.20 -23.92 11.40
N ASN A 64 32.39 -24.42 11.03
CA ASN A 64 33.37 -24.85 12.01
C ASN A 64 34.12 -23.63 12.57
N ALA A 65 33.94 -23.33 13.84
CA ALA A 65 34.61 -22.21 14.53
C ALA A 65 36.13 -22.45 14.76
N ALA A 66 36.65 -23.64 14.46
CA ALA A 66 38.04 -24.03 14.72
C ALA A 66 38.92 -24.09 13.44
N ALA A 67 38.47 -23.56 12.31
CA ALA A 67 39.29 -23.47 11.13
C ALA A 67 40.24 -22.26 11.25
N GLU A 68 41.53 -22.53 11.18
CA GLU A 68 42.59 -21.50 11.01
C GLU A 68 42.26 -20.63 9.77
N GLU A 69 42.59 -19.34 9.85
CA GLU A 69 42.26 -18.30 8.87
C GLU A 69 42.36 -18.79 7.40
N GLY A 70 41.20 -18.97 6.74
CA GLY A 70 41.12 -19.16 5.29
C GLY A 70 40.09 -20.15 4.74
N GLU A 71 39.60 -21.14 5.50
CA GLU A 71 38.60 -22.12 5.00
C GLU A 71 37.48 -22.34 5.99
N ALA A 72 36.44 -21.51 5.92
CA ALA A 72 35.16 -21.82 6.59
C ALA A 72 34.56 -23.07 5.92
N ARG A 73 34.76 -24.26 6.55
CA ARG A 73 34.14 -25.51 6.09
C ARG A 73 32.69 -25.54 6.58
N ASN A 74 31.73 -25.40 5.68
CA ASN A 74 30.33 -25.65 5.97
C ASN A 74 30.18 -27.14 6.37
N LEU A 75 29.80 -27.38 7.65
CA LEU A 75 29.58 -28.72 8.20
C LEU A 75 28.17 -29.26 7.88
N GLY A 76 27.26 -28.39 7.47
CA GLY A 76 25.89 -28.71 7.16
C GLY A 76 24.93 -27.57 7.43
N ASP A 77 23.66 -27.81 7.16
CA ASP A 77 22.59 -26.81 7.34
C ASP A 77 21.52 -27.34 8.29
N VAL A 78 21.03 -26.47 9.17
CA VAL A 78 19.87 -26.74 10.02
C VAL A 78 18.65 -26.08 9.41
N ILE A 79 17.61 -26.85 9.21
CA ILE A 79 16.30 -26.35 8.78
C ILE A 79 15.40 -26.24 10.00
N LEU A 80 15.05 -25.01 10.40
CA LEU A 80 14.10 -24.73 11.46
C LEU A 80 12.72 -24.47 10.87
N LEU A 81 11.71 -25.26 11.26
CA LEU A 81 10.31 -25.05 10.88
C LEU A 81 9.54 -24.43 12.04
N LYS A 82 9.13 -23.19 11.91
CA LYS A 82 8.27 -22.50 12.87
C LYS A 82 6.81 -22.63 12.42
N ASN A 83 5.94 -23.14 13.28
CA ASN A 83 4.50 -23.13 13.01
C ASN A 83 3.98 -21.71 13.17
N ILE A 84 3.41 -21.16 12.11
CA ILE A 84 2.83 -19.82 12.06
C ILE A 84 1.33 -19.85 11.72
N THR A 85 0.68 -20.99 11.90
CA THR A 85 -0.74 -21.19 11.54
C THR A 85 -1.64 -20.21 12.27
N GLU A 86 -1.50 -20.12 13.59
CA GLU A 86 -2.30 -19.19 14.42
C GLU A 86 -2.12 -17.74 13.98
N PHE A 87 -0.88 -17.33 13.68
CA PHE A 87 -0.59 -16.01 13.18
C PHE A 87 -1.27 -15.75 11.81
N LYS A 88 -1.21 -16.74 10.89
CA LYS A 88 -1.85 -16.62 9.58
C LYS A 88 -3.38 -16.64 9.64
N GLU A 89 -3.95 -17.44 10.54
CA GLU A 89 -5.39 -17.48 10.78
C GLU A 89 -5.87 -16.14 11.34
N LEU A 90 -5.18 -15.56 12.33
CA LEU A 90 -5.49 -14.28 12.92
C LEU A 90 -5.38 -13.13 11.90
N ASP A 91 -4.33 -13.12 11.08
CA ASP A 91 -4.11 -12.13 10.03
C ASP A 91 -5.20 -12.21 8.94
N SER A 92 -5.56 -13.43 8.55
CA SER A 92 -6.67 -13.64 7.60
C SER A 92 -8.03 -13.25 8.18
N ALA A 93 -8.28 -13.56 9.46
CA ALA A 93 -9.50 -13.16 10.15
C ALA A 93 -9.59 -11.62 10.27
N LYS A 94 -8.49 -10.94 10.63
CA LYS A 94 -8.39 -9.47 10.67
C LYS A 94 -8.73 -8.86 9.31
N THR A 95 -8.12 -9.38 8.22
CA THR A 95 -8.35 -8.89 6.86
C THR A 95 -9.81 -9.06 6.44
N THR A 96 -10.39 -10.24 6.71
CA THR A 96 -11.79 -10.55 6.38
C THR A 96 -12.74 -9.65 7.18
N PHE A 97 -12.49 -9.46 8.47
CA PHE A 97 -13.28 -8.59 9.36
C PHE A 97 -13.30 -7.14 8.85
N ILE A 98 -12.13 -6.56 8.51
CA ILE A 98 -12.04 -5.19 8.02
C ILE A 98 -12.73 -5.05 6.65
N SER A 99 -12.56 -6.04 5.77
CA SER A 99 -13.25 -6.05 4.47
C SER A 99 -14.77 -6.06 4.63
N THR A 100 -15.27 -6.92 5.52
CA THR A 100 -16.72 -7.02 5.80
C THR A 100 -17.25 -5.71 6.37
N ILE A 101 -16.59 -5.15 7.40
CA ILE A 101 -17.00 -3.87 8.00
C ILE A 101 -17.00 -2.75 6.96
N SER A 102 -15.98 -2.68 6.10
CA SER A 102 -15.92 -1.65 5.06
C SER A 102 -17.10 -1.73 4.10
N HIS A 103 -17.52 -2.94 3.72
CA HIS A 103 -18.70 -3.14 2.89
C HIS A 103 -20.02 -2.79 3.63
N GLU A 104 -20.14 -3.23 4.89
CA GLU A 104 -21.32 -2.97 5.73
C GLU A 104 -21.48 -1.49 6.10
N LEU A 105 -20.39 -0.73 6.17
CA LEU A 105 -20.43 0.73 6.38
C LEU A 105 -20.71 1.49 5.09
N LYS A 106 -20.23 1.03 3.94
CA LYS A 106 -20.43 1.71 2.66
C LYS A 106 -21.92 1.84 2.31
N THR A 107 -22.69 0.80 2.54
CA THR A 107 -24.12 0.75 2.19
C THR A 107 -24.94 1.81 2.93
N PRO A 108 -24.95 1.88 4.30
CA PRO A 108 -25.71 2.90 5.02
C PRO A 108 -25.22 4.32 4.75
N ILE A 109 -23.89 4.52 4.58
CA ILE A 109 -23.36 5.85 4.27
C ILE A 109 -23.82 6.30 2.86
N SER A 110 -23.83 5.39 1.88
CA SER A 110 -24.34 5.70 0.54
C SER A 110 -25.83 6.02 0.57
N ALA A 111 -26.63 5.36 1.43
CA ALA A 111 -28.02 5.70 1.64
C ALA A 111 -28.20 7.09 2.26
N ILE A 112 -27.36 7.47 3.23
CA ILE A 112 -27.35 8.82 3.80
C ILE A 112 -27.05 9.86 2.71
N MET A 113 -26.02 9.62 1.89
CA MET A 113 -25.65 10.52 0.78
C MET A 113 -26.79 10.69 -0.23
N MET A 114 -27.48 9.60 -0.58
CA MET A 114 -28.64 9.64 -1.47
C MET A 114 -29.80 10.42 -0.86
N SER A 115 -30.07 10.22 0.43
CA SER A 115 -31.12 10.96 1.15
C SER A 115 -30.84 12.46 1.20
N LEU A 116 -29.57 12.85 1.41
CA LEU A 116 -29.14 14.25 1.35
C LEU A 116 -29.33 14.84 -0.05
N GLN A 117 -28.96 14.08 -1.10
CA GLN A 117 -29.16 14.53 -2.46
C GLN A 117 -30.62 14.79 -2.79
N LEU A 118 -31.53 13.92 -2.28
CA LEU A 118 -32.97 14.14 -2.43
C LEU A 118 -33.45 15.33 -1.61
N LEU A 119 -32.98 15.50 -0.38
CA LEU A 119 -33.33 16.61 0.49
C LEU A 119 -32.95 17.99 -0.12
N GLU A 120 -31.82 18.03 -0.83
CA GLU A 120 -31.32 19.25 -1.50
C GLU A 120 -31.96 19.49 -2.89
N ASP A 121 -32.74 18.55 -3.37
CA ASP A 121 -33.47 18.73 -4.65
C ASP A 121 -34.59 19.74 -4.46
N LYS A 122 -34.54 20.84 -5.23
CA LYS A 122 -35.55 21.91 -5.20
C LYS A 122 -36.96 21.44 -5.43
N ARG A 123 -37.14 20.27 -6.04
CA ARG A 123 -38.47 19.65 -6.26
C ARG A 123 -39.10 19.12 -4.96
N VAL A 124 -38.29 18.81 -3.95
CA VAL A 124 -38.76 18.36 -2.62
C VAL A 124 -39.11 19.54 -1.74
N GLY A 125 -38.43 20.66 -1.93
CA GLY A 125 -38.63 21.91 -1.19
C GLY A 125 -37.36 22.72 -1.11
N SER A 126 -37.46 23.96 -0.63
CA SER A 126 -36.28 24.79 -0.37
C SER A 126 -35.82 24.64 1.07
N LEU A 127 -34.53 24.42 1.28
CA LEU A 127 -33.92 24.43 2.60
C LEU A 127 -33.73 25.87 3.05
N ASN A 128 -33.83 26.13 4.35
CA ASN A 128 -33.36 27.37 4.93
C ASN A 128 -31.84 27.34 5.14
N GLY A 129 -31.20 28.50 5.43
CA GLY A 129 -29.74 28.59 5.53
C GLY A 129 -29.13 27.68 6.60
N GLU A 130 -29.83 27.44 7.72
CA GLU A 130 -29.38 26.49 8.75
C GLU A 130 -29.45 25.03 8.25
N GLN A 131 -30.52 24.66 7.56
CA GLN A 131 -30.70 23.35 7.01
C GLN A 131 -29.69 23.06 5.91
N GLU A 132 -29.35 24.02 5.04
CA GLU A 132 -28.29 23.91 4.05
C GLU A 132 -26.93 23.65 4.71
N GLN A 133 -26.63 24.38 5.80
CA GLN A 133 -25.38 24.18 6.52
C GLN A 133 -25.31 22.80 7.20
N LEU A 134 -26.40 22.34 7.79
CA LEU A 134 -26.48 20.99 8.39
C LEU A 134 -26.34 19.90 7.33
N SER A 135 -27.05 20.03 6.21
CA SER A 135 -26.96 19.09 5.07
C SER A 135 -25.53 18.98 4.56
N LYS A 136 -24.85 20.12 4.37
CA LYS A 136 -23.45 20.16 3.97
C LYS A 136 -22.54 19.47 4.99
N ASN A 137 -22.72 19.73 6.27
CA ASN A 137 -21.93 19.09 7.32
C ASN A 137 -22.10 17.56 7.32
N ILE A 138 -23.34 17.06 7.16
CA ILE A 138 -23.61 15.62 7.08
C ILE A 138 -22.95 15.04 5.83
N ARG A 139 -23.06 15.69 4.69
CA ARG A 139 -22.43 15.29 3.44
C ARG A 139 -20.91 15.18 3.58
N ASP A 140 -20.26 16.22 4.08
CA ASP A 140 -18.80 16.27 4.23
C ASP A 140 -18.30 15.15 5.17
N ASN A 141 -19.02 14.87 6.26
CA ASN A 141 -18.67 13.79 7.19
C ASN A 141 -18.96 12.40 6.60
N SER A 142 -20.06 12.22 5.86
CA SER A 142 -20.38 10.96 5.19
C SER A 142 -19.36 10.63 4.12
N GLN A 143 -18.94 11.61 3.30
CA GLN A 143 -17.89 11.43 2.30
C GLN A 143 -16.57 11.04 2.97
N ARG A 144 -16.21 11.71 4.06
CA ARG A 144 -15.00 11.38 4.82
C ARG A 144 -15.01 9.94 5.36
N LEU A 145 -16.15 9.45 5.83
CA LEU A 145 -16.28 8.06 6.28
C LEU A 145 -16.09 7.08 5.13
N LEU A 146 -16.63 7.37 3.94
CA LEU A 146 -16.42 6.55 2.75
C LEU A 146 -14.93 6.51 2.35
N ASP A 147 -14.25 7.65 2.40
CA ASP A 147 -12.83 7.73 2.06
C ASP A 147 -11.99 6.89 3.05
N ILE A 148 -12.23 7.02 4.36
CA ILE A 148 -11.52 6.25 5.41
C ILE A 148 -11.78 4.74 5.25
N THR A 149 -13.03 4.34 5.00
CA THR A 149 -13.35 2.91 4.82
C THR A 149 -12.69 2.34 3.57
N GLY A 150 -12.61 3.12 2.49
CA GLY A 150 -11.89 2.75 1.26
C GLY A 150 -10.38 2.62 1.48
N GLU A 151 -9.77 3.55 2.18
CA GLU A 151 -8.34 3.50 2.54
C GLU A 151 -8.03 2.28 3.42
N LEU A 152 -8.88 1.98 4.42
CA LEU A 152 -8.70 0.85 5.31
C LEU A 152 -8.80 -0.49 4.55
N LEU A 153 -9.73 -0.59 3.60
CA LEU A 153 -9.87 -1.77 2.75
C LEU A 153 -8.63 -1.97 1.86
N ASN A 154 -8.15 -0.91 1.20
CA ASN A 154 -6.96 -0.97 0.37
C ASN A 154 -5.74 -1.40 1.17
N MET A 155 -5.53 -0.80 2.35
CA MET A 155 -4.44 -1.16 3.26
C MET A 155 -4.47 -2.64 3.62
N THR A 156 -5.63 -3.18 3.98
CA THR A 156 -5.74 -4.59 4.38
C THR A 156 -5.51 -5.56 3.22
N GLN A 157 -5.92 -5.20 2.00
CA GLN A 157 -5.62 -6.01 0.80
C GLN A 157 -4.13 -6.07 0.52
N VAL A 158 -3.41 -4.96 0.69
CA VAL A 158 -1.95 -4.90 0.55
C VAL A 158 -1.27 -5.74 1.63
N GLU A 159 -1.63 -5.57 2.91
CA GLU A 159 -1.07 -6.35 4.03
C GLU A 159 -1.24 -7.86 3.85
N ALA A 160 -2.39 -8.27 3.38
CA ALA A 160 -2.68 -9.69 3.14
C ALA A 160 -1.99 -10.26 1.88
N GLY A 161 -1.27 -9.45 1.12
CA GLY A 161 -0.73 -9.84 -0.19
C GLY A 161 -1.82 -10.22 -1.21
N LYS A 162 -3.05 -9.77 -0.98
CA LYS A 162 -4.23 -10.05 -1.82
C LYS A 162 -4.57 -8.92 -2.78
N LEU A 163 -3.64 -7.98 -2.97
CA LEU A 163 -3.84 -6.89 -3.91
C LEU A 163 -3.97 -7.46 -5.33
N GLN A 164 -5.19 -7.45 -5.85
CA GLN A 164 -5.44 -7.83 -7.24
C GLN A 164 -5.11 -6.66 -8.14
N MET A 165 -4.17 -6.87 -9.05
CA MET A 165 -3.78 -5.90 -10.06
C MET A 165 -4.47 -6.22 -11.37
N MET A 166 -5.06 -5.20 -12.02
CA MET A 166 -5.70 -5.31 -13.34
C MET A 166 -5.01 -4.36 -14.33
N PRO A 167 -3.74 -4.62 -14.71
CA PRO A 167 -2.99 -3.72 -15.57
C PRO A 167 -3.56 -3.71 -16.99
N LYS A 168 -3.67 -2.52 -17.56
CA LYS A 168 -4.09 -2.30 -18.95
C LYS A 168 -3.28 -1.17 -19.59
N ILE A 169 -3.26 -1.15 -20.90
CA ILE A 169 -2.58 -0.09 -21.64
C ILE A 169 -3.33 1.23 -21.43
N THR A 170 -2.69 2.18 -20.75
CA THR A 170 -3.29 3.45 -20.31
C THR A 170 -2.42 4.63 -20.75
N LYS A 171 -3.02 5.73 -21.13
CA LYS A 171 -2.30 6.98 -21.42
C LYS A 171 -2.10 7.77 -20.12
N PRO A 172 -0.88 8.22 -19.81
CA PRO A 172 -0.61 9.03 -18.61
C PRO A 172 -1.50 10.27 -18.48
N ILE A 173 -1.79 10.91 -19.58
CA ILE A 173 -2.65 12.11 -19.63
C ILE A 173 -4.06 11.82 -19.10
N GLU A 174 -4.66 10.68 -19.47
CA GLU A 174 -6.00 10.28 -19.00
C GLU A 174 -6.05 10.13 -17.48
N LEU A 175 -4.95 9.65 -16.86
CA LEU A 175 -4.83 9.52 -15.39
C LEU A 175 -4.75 10.90 -14.72
N ILE A 176 -4.00 11.83 -15.30
CA ILE A 176 -3.86 13.20 -14.83
C ILE A 176 -5.20 13.94 -14.91
N GLU A 177 -5.88 13.87 -16.06
CA GLU A 177 -7.19 14.50 -16.27
C GLU A 177 -8.24 13.97 -15.27
N TYR A 178 -8.23 12.66 -15.00
CA TYR A 178 -9.08 12.07 -13.99
C TYR A 178 -8.80 12.66 -12.60
N ALA A 179 -7.53 12.72 -12.18
CA ALA A 179 -7.15 13.27 -10.88
C ALA A 179 -7.52 14.74 -10.74
N ILE A 180 -7.37 15.55 -11.80
CA ILE A 180 -7.78 16.96 -11.82
C ILE A 180 -9.29 17.05 -11.62
N LYS A 181 -10.07 16.34 -12.42
CA LYS A 181 -11.53 16.35 -12.34
C LYS A 181 -12.03 15.94 -10.95
N ALA A 182 -11.42 14.93 -10.35
CA ALA A 182 -11.77 14.46 -9.01
C ALA A 182 -11.49 15.50 -7.91
N ASN A 183 -10.51 16.38 -8.11
CA ASN A 183 -10.10 17.37 -7.11
C ASN A 183 -10.55 18.81 -7.42
N GLN A 184 -11.23 19.06 -8.56
CA GLN A 184 -11.59 20.42 -9.00
C GLN A 184 -12.43 21.16 -7.95
N VAL A 185 -13.47 20.53 -7.42
CA VAL A 185 -14.35 21.15 -6.40
C VAL A 185 -13.56 21.54 -5.16
N GLN A 186 -12.58 20.72 -4.78
CA GLN A 186 -11.74 21.01 -3.62
C GLN A 186 -10.76 22.16 -3.92
N ALA A 187 -10.18 22.19 -5.11
CA ALA A 187 -9.31 23.28 -5.56
C ALA A 187 -10.06 24.62 -5.57
N ASP A 188 -11.27 24.61 -6.14
CA ASP A 188 -12.13 25.80 -6.19
C ASP A 188 -12.49 26.32 -4.78
N LYS A 189 -12.79 25.40 -3.85
CA LYS A 189 -13.11 25.75 -2.44
C LYS A 189 -11.95 26.48 -1.73
N PHE A 190 -10.71 26.15 -2.06
CA PHE A 190 -9.50 26.76 -1.47
C PHE A 190 -8.87 27.82 -2.40
N ASN A 191 -9.51 28.16 -3.50
CA ASN A 191 -8.98 29.06 -4.54
C ASN A 191 -7.58 28.63 -5.03
N ILE A 192 -7.36 27.34 -5.23
CA ILE A 192 -6.09 26.79 -5.70
C ILE A 192 -6.17 26.62 -7.22
N GLN A 193 -5.20 27.21 -7.93
CA GLN A 193 -5.05 27.01 -9.37
C GLN A 193 -4.30 25.70 -9.64
N ILE A 194 -4.91 24.79 -10.42
CA ILE A 194 -4.24 23.58 -10.89
C ILE A 194 -3.63 23.87 -12.24
N GLU A 195 -2.32 23.84 -12.32
CA GLU A 195 -1.54 23.97 -13.56
C GLU A 195 -1.12 22.58 -14.05
N VAL A 196 -1.13 22.39 -15.37
CA VAL A 196 -0.76 21.11 -15.99
C VAL A 196 0.54 21.28 -16.75
N ASP A 197 1.51 20.39 -16.49
CA ASP A 197 2.79 20.34 -17.19
C ASP A 197 2.89 19.10 -18.06
N TYR A 198 2.63 19.26 -19.36
CA TYR A 198 2.76 18.23 -20.36
C TYR A 198 3.98 18.49 -21.25
N PRO A 199 4.83 17.47 -21.51
CA PRO A 199 5.91 17.62 -22.48
C PRO A 199 5.35 17.78 -23.89
N GLN A 200 6.09 18.47 -24.75
CA GLN A 200 5.74 18.62 -26.16
C GLN A 200 5.85 17.30 -26.94
N GLU A 201 6.67 16.39 -26.45
CA GLU A 201 6.89 15.08 -27.04
C GLU A 201 5.76 14.10 -26.71
N LYS A 202 5.57 13.13 -27.61
CA LYS A 202 4.58 12.06 -27.40
C LYS A 202 5.00 11.18 -26.23
N ILE A 203 4.16 11.10 -25.21
CA ILE A 203 4.38 10.25 -24.04
C ILE A 203 3.98 8.81 -24.38
N PRO A 204 4.83 7.81 -24.07
CA PRO A 204 4.48 6.41 -24.20
C PRO A 204 3.28 6.02 -23.31
N LYS A 205 2.54 5.02 -23.76
CA LYS A 205 1.48 4.41 -22.95
C LYS A 205 2.12 3.56 -21.85
N LEU A 206 1.48 3.50 -20.69
CA LEU A 206 1.88 2.67 -19.54
C LEU A 206 1.05 1.39 -19.50
N PHE A 207 1.64 0.31 -19.05
CA PHE A 207 0.91 -0.91 -18.72
C PHE A 207 0.72 -0.96 -17.20
N VAL A 208 -0.39 -0.41 -16.74
CA VAL A 208 -0.67 -0.18 -15.31
C VAL A 208 -2.15 -0.43 -14.99
N ASP A 209 -2.43 -0.71 -13.73
CA ASP A 209 -3.79 -0.65 -13.19
C ASP A 209 -4.21 0.82 -13.08
N SER A 210 -5.03 1.25 -14.05
CA SER A 210 -5.42 2.66 -14.18
C SER A 210 -6.21 3.18 -12.99
N GLU A 211 -6.98 2.32 -12.29
CA GLU A 211 -7.75 2.74 -11.12
C GLU A 211 -6.84 3.04 -9.94
N LYS A 212 -5.84 2.17 -9.70
CA LYS A 212 -4.88 2.36 -8.62
C LYS A 212 -3.96 3.56 -8.85
N ILE A 213 -3.45 3.73 -10.07
CA ILE A 213 -2.60 4.90 -10.39
C ILE A 213 -3.42 6.19 -10.39
N ALA A 214 -4.66 6.19 -10.89
CA ALA A 214 -5.56 7.34 -10.77
C ALA A 214 -5.82 7.68 -9.30
N TRP A 215 -6.03 6.69 -8.45
CA TRP A 215 -6.17 6.88 -7.00
C TRP A 215 -4.92 7.52 -6.38
N VAL A 216 -3.71 7.04 -6.74
CA VAL A 216 -2.44 7.63 -6.31
C VAL A 216 -2.37 9.11 -6.68
N LEU A 217 -2.61 9.46 -7.94
CA LEU A 217 -2.56 10.85 -8.40
C LEU A 217 -3.62 11.72 -7.71
N THR A 218 -4.83 11.19 -7.53
CA THR A 218 -5.91 11.89 -6.82
C THR A 218 -5.51 12.19 -5.37
N ASN A 219 -4.90 11.22 -4.68
CA ASN A 219 -4.42 11.39 -3.31
C ASN A 219 -3.27 12.41 -3.22
N LEU A 220 -2.28 12.34 -4.13
CA LEU A 220 -1.19 13.29 -4.18
C LEU A 220 -1.69 14.71 -4.45
N LEU A 221 -2.60 14.88 -5.42
CA LEU A 221 -3.17 16.17 -5.77
C LEU A 221 -4.04 16.74 -4.63
N SER A 222 -4.86 15.91 -3.98
CA SER A 222 -5.65 16.29 -2.82
C SER A 222 -4.75 16.78 -1.67
N ASN A 223 -3.65 16.08 -1.41
CA ASN A 223 -2.67 16.51 -0.42
C ASN A 223 -2.03 17.85 -0.80
N ALA A 224 -1.58 18.00 -2.04
CA ALA A 224 -1.00 19.24 -2.55
C ALA A 224 -1.96 20.44 -2.37
N ILE A 225 -3.25 20.26 -2.68
CA ILE A 225 -4.27 21.29 -2.48
C ILE A 225 -4.44 21.63 -1.00
N ARG A 226 -4.55 20.62 -0.12
CA ARG A 226 -4.76 20.83 1.33
C ARG A 226 -3.60 21.49 2.05
N TYR A 227 -2.37 21.27 1.58
CA TYR A 227 -1.16 21.82 2.19
C TYR A 227 -0.66 23.10 1.51
N SER A 228 -1.22 23.48 0.38
CA SER A 228 -0.96 24.75 -0.29
C SER A 228 -1.49 25.94 0.52
N LYS A 229 -0.93 27.10 0.27
CA LYS A 229 -1.47 28.37 0.78
C LYS A 229 -2.76 28.70 0.02
N GLU A 230 -3.69 29.34 0.69
CA GLU A 230 -4.90 29.87 0.06
C GLU A 230 -4.55 30.81 -1.10
N ASN A 231 -5.31 30.77 -2.19
CA ASN A 231 -5.02 31.44 -3.46
C ASN A 231 -3.66 31.03 -4.09
N GLY A 232 -3.16 29.86 -3.77
CA GLY A 232 -1.92 29.29 -4.31
C GLY A 232 -2.13 28.54 -5.62
N ARG A 233 -1.08 27.83 -5.99
CA ARG A 233 -1.12 26.94 -7.16
C ARG A 233 -0.53 25.56 -6.84
N VAL A 234 -0.91 24.57 -7.65
CA VAL A 234 -0.37 23.23 -7.64
C VAL A 234 -0.11 22.83 -9.09
N VAL A 235 1.02 22.22 -9.36
CA VAL A 235 1.37 21.71 -10.68
C VAL A 235 1.25 20.19 -10.67
N ILE A 236 0.54 19.62 -11.64
CA ILE A 236 0.52 18.19 -11.91
C ILE A 236 1.04 17.93 -13.32
N GLY A 237 1.91 16.94 -13.48
CA GLY A 237 2.51 16.74 -14.78
C GLY A 237 3.10 15.36 -14.99
N VAL A 238 3.66 15.18 -16.19
CA VAL A 238 4.32 13.95 -16.61
C VAL A 238 5.60 14.29 -17.37
N ARG A 239 6.67 13.53 -17.09
CA ARG A 239 7.96 13.63 -17.79
C ARG A 239 8.36 12.27 -18.32
N HIS A 240 8.86 12.26 -19.55
CA HIS A 240 9.46 11.08 -20.12
C HIS A 240 10.96 11.09 -19.83
N LYS A 241 11.42 10.18 -19.02
CA LYS A 241 12.84 9.91 -18.75
C LYS A 241 13.27 8.73 -19.62
N LYS A 242 14.58 8.54 -19.81
CA LYS A 242 15.10 7.48 -20.69
C LYS A 242 14.55 6.09 -20.40
N GLU A 243 14.37 5.76 -19.12
CA GLU A 243 14.02 4.41 -18.66
C GLU A 243 12.64 4.31 -18.01
N TYR A 244 12.01 5.44 -17.67
CA TYR A 244 10.73 5.47 -16.96
C TYR A 244 9.89 6.70 -17.29
N ILE A 245 8.63 6.63 -16.95
CA ILE A 245 7.70 7.76 -16.96
C ILE A 245 7.52 8.27 -15.53
N GLU A 246 7.82 9.54 -15.31
CA GLU A 246 7.63 10.23 -14.05
C GLU A 246 6.29 10.98 -14.08
N LEU A 247 5.38 10.58 -13.19
CA LEU A 247 4.17 11.36 -12.87
C LEU A 247 4.46 12.14 -11.59
N TYR A 248 4.15 13.42 -11.55
CA TYR A 248 4.48 14.25 -10.39
C TYR A 248 3.39 15.25 -10.06
N VAL A 249 3.33 15.59 -8.78
CA VAL A 249 2.52 16.68 -8.25
C VAL A 249 3.43 17.56 -7.41
N GLN A 250 3.38 18.87 -7.66
CA GLN A 250 4.17 19.86 -6.95
C GLN A 250 3.26 20.91 -6.30
N ASP A 251 3.40 21.10 -5.01
CA ASP A 251 2.79 22.17 -4.27
C ASP A 251 3.82 23.27 -3.92
N PHE A 252 3.31 24.43 -3.54
CA PHE A 252 4.10 25.58 -3.10
C PHE A 252 3.73 25.96 -1.66
N GLY A 253 3.42 24.95 -0.85
CA GLY A 253 3.07 25.07 0.55
C GLY A 253 4.27 25.34 1.45
N LYS A 254 4.12 24.99 2.72
CA LYS A 254 5.18 25.19 3.73
C LYS A 254 6.35 24.18 3.64
N GLY A 255 6.23 23.19 2.79
CA GLY A 255 7.18 22.10 2.68
C GLY A 255 7.12 21.10 3.85
N ILE A 256 7.98 20.11 3.79
CA ILE A 256 8.10 19.03 4.76
C ILE A 256 9.53 19.03 5.30
N ASP A 257 9.68 19.01 6.63
CA ASP A 257 10.99 18.91 7.26
C ASP A 257 11.70 17.63 6.82
N PRO A 258 12.99 17.70 6.42
CA PRO A 258 13.75 16.54 5.95
C PRO A 258 13.70 15.32 6.87
N ARG A 259 13.57 15.53 8.19
CA ARG A 259 13.44 14.46 9.19
C ARG A 259 12.23 13.57 8.95
N TYR A 260 11.19 14.07 8.28
CA TYR A 260 9.95 13.34 8.04
C TYR A 260 9.83 12.76 6.63
N HIS A 261 10.78 13.00 5.73
CA HIS A 261 10.70 12.56 4.32
C HIS A 261 10.54 11.05 4.16
N GLN A 262 11.07 10.26 5.08
CA GLN A 262 10.86 8.81 5.10
C GLN A 262 9.55 8.45 5.81
N SER A 263 9.30 9.06 6.97
CA SER A 263 8.17 8.73 7.83
C SER A 263 6.81 9.13 7.26
N ILE A 264 6.73 10.08 6.31
CA ILE A 264 5.46 10.43 5.67
C ILE A 264 4.83 9.27 4.87
N PHE A 265 5.60 8.23 4.57
CA PHE A 265 5.13 7.01 3.93
C PHE A 265 4.78 5.90 4.93
N ASP A 266 5.02 6.13 6.24
CA ASP A 266 4.64 5.20 7.28
C ASP A 266 3.12 5.28 7.52
N ARG A 267 2.52 4.16 7.87
CA ARG A 267 1.08 4.07 8.12
C ARG A 267 0.70 4.87 9.35
N TYR A 268 -0.41 5.61 9.26
CA TYR A 268 -0.94 6.49 10.31
C TYR A 268 -0.02 7.65 10.68
N PHE A 269 1.12 7.81 10.00
CA PHE A 269 2.01 8.91 10.30
C PHE A 269 1.44 10.24 9.79
N ARG A 270 1.61 11.27 10.60
CA ARG A 270 1.26 12.65 10.27
C ARG A 270 2.31 13.58 10.86
N VAL A 271 2.73 14.56 10.07
CA VAL A 271 3.71 15.55 10.55
C VAL A 271 3.16 16.26 11.79
N PRO A 272 3.88 16.25 12.93
CA PRO A 272 3.43 16.88 14.15
C PRO A 272 3.09 18.38 13.95
N GLY A 273 2.05 18.84 14.63
CA GLY A 273 1.58 20.24 14.54
C GLY A 273 0.78 20.58 13.28
N THR A 274 0.49 19.60 12.38
CA THR A 274 -0.42 19.85 11.25
C THR A 274 -1.87 19.93 11.71
N LYS A 275 -2.59 20.98 11.27
CA LYS A 275 -4.04 21.13 11.50
C LYS A 275 -4.88 20.44 10.42
N VAL A 276 -4.27 20.05 9.31
CA VAL A 276 -4.96 19.39 8.21
C VAL A 276 -5.42 18.00 8.65
N GLN A 277 -6.72 17.74 8.57
CA GLN A 277 -7.28 16.44 8.95
C GLN A 277 -6.97 15.37 7.90
N GLY A 278 -6.69 14.11 8.33
CA GLY A 278 -6.42 12.97 7.47
C GLY A 278 -6.20 11.70 8.28
N SER A 279 -6.33 10.53 7.64
CA SER A 279 -6.12 9.22 8.22
C SER A 279 -4.63 8.87 8.46
N GLY A 280 -3.73 9.48 7.66
CA GLY A 280 -2.32 9.11 7.60
C GLY A 280 -2.07 7.81 6.80
N LEU A 281 -3.03 7.35 6.01
CA LEU A 281 -2.92 6.13 5.21
C LEU A 281 -2.66 6.42 3.72
N GLY A 282 -3.08 7.57 3.22
CA GLY A 282 -3.04 7.86 1.78
C GLY A 282 -1.67 7.70 1.15
N LEU A 283 -0.61 8.27 1.72
CA LEU A 283 0.75 8.17 1.15
C LEU A 283 1.34 6.76 1.26
N SER A 284 1.09 6.04 2.35
CA SER A 284 1.54 4.64 2.49
C SER A 284 0.88 3.73 1.45
N ILE A 285 -0.45 3.85 1.25
CA ILE A 285 -1.18 3.11 0.22
C ILE A 285 -0.71 3.51 -1.18
N SER A 286 -0.45 4.81 -1.41
CA SER A 286 0.11 5.29 -2.69
C SER A 286 1.44 4.62 -2.99
N LYS A 287 2.33 4.51 -1.99
CA LYS A 287 3.62 3.84 -2.10
C LYS A 287 3.43 2.36 -2.42
N ASP A 288 2.58 1.66 -1.69
CA ASP A 288 2.27 0.24 -1.91
C ASP A 288 1.75 0.00 -3.35
N PHE A 289 0.86 0.86 -3.87
CA PHE A 289 0.35 0.74 -5.23
C PHE A 289 1.44 0.98 -6.29
N VAL A 290 2.29 1.98 -6.10
CA VAL A 290 3.39 2.27 -7.03
C VAL A 290 4.42 1.14 -7.02
N GLU A 291 4.78 0.62 -5.85
CA GLU A 291 5.70 -0.53 -5.72
C GLU A 291 5.13 -1.81 -6.34
N ALA A 292 3.82 -2.05 -6.23
CA ALA A 292 3.14 -3.16 -6.89
C ALA A 292 3.19 -3.07 -8.43
N HIS A 293 3.43 -1.89 -8.99
CA HIS A 293 3.69 -1.66 -10.42
C HIS A 293 5.18 -1.69 -10.79
N GLY A 294 6.08 -2.02 -9.84
CA GLY A 294 7.53 -1.98 -10.03
C GLY A 294 8.12 -0.56 -10.07
N GLY A 295 7.34 0.44 -9.66
CA GLY A 295 7.76 1.84 -9.60
C GLY A 295 8.28 2.25 -8.22
N THR A 296 8.62 3.52 -8.08
CA THR A 296 9.09 4.12 -6.83
C THR A 296 8.38 5.45 -6.58
N LEU A 297 7.88 5.64 -5.36
CA LEU A 297 7.29 6.90 -4.91
C LEU A 297 8.30 7.65 -4.03
N THR A 298 8.62 8.88 -4.40
CA THR A 298 9.60 9.71 -3.69
C THR A 298 9.01 11.09 -3.38
N VAL A 299 9.62 11.77 -2.41
CA VAL A 299 9.31 13.16 -2.06
C VAL A 299 10.56 14.02 -2.19
N GLN A 300 10.39 15.22 -2.74
CA GLN A 300 11.38 16.29 -2.73
C GLN A 300 10.71 17.51 -2.13
N SER A 301 11.25 18.03 -1.04
CA SER A 301 10.66 19.17 -0.36
C SER A 301 11.75 20.11 0.15
N LEU A 302 11.59 21.41 -0.15
CA LEU A 302 12.41 22.48 0.37
C LEU A 302 11.61 23.14 1.51
N SER A 303 11.97 22.81 2.76
CA SER A 303 11.44 23.51 3.92
C SER A 303 12.16 24.87 4.06
N LEU A 304 11.42 25.96 3.96
CA LEU A 304 11.95 27.29 4.33
C LEU A 304 12.03 27.35 5.85
N ILE A 305 13.20 27.04 6.39
CA ILE A 305 13.49 27.35 7.80
C ILE A 305 13.70 28.86 7.87
N HIS A 306 12.72 29.58 8.40
CA HIS A 306 12.96 30.94 8.88
C HIS A 306 13.91 30.84 10.08
N ILE A 307 15.18 31.08 9.84
CA ILE A 307 16.10 31.44 10.89
C ILE A 307 15.70 32.88 11.25
N SER A 308 14.90 33.06 12.32
CA SER A 308 14.77 34.36 12.96
C SER A 308 16.14 34.64 13.56
N GLU A 309 16.85 35.61 13.01
CA GLU A 309 18.01 36.20 13.69
C GLU A 309 17.58 36.72 15.07
N PRO A 310 18.47 36.61 16.09
CA PRO A 310 18.21 37.01 17.46
C PRO A 310 17.97 38.50 17.63
#